data_dd823d1111594d9980fce3e4ca40ea91
#
_entry.id   dd823d1111594d9980fce3e4ca40ea91
#
_cell.length_a   1.000
_cell.length_b   1.000
_cell.length_c   1.000
_cell.angle_alpha   90.00
_cell.angle_beta   90.00
_cell.angle_gamma   90.00
#
_symmetry.space_group_name_H-M   'P 1'
#
loop_
_entity.id
_entity.type
_entity.pdbx_description
1 polymer ?
#
loop_
_entity_poly.entity_id
_entity_poly.type
_entity_poly.pdbx_seq_one_letter_code
_entity_poly.pdbx_strand_id
1 'polypeptide(L)'
;MANADIIPITMPKWGLSMLEGKVVEWLVEEGADLALGDDVLDIETEKIANTFEALDAGILRRLVAQPDEILPIGALLGVIAPVTVDDAAVDAYIVEFQANYVPPDPEEEQAGDSYAFVDAGGYRLRYSKMGEGEENIILVHGFGGDADRWLFTQQPLAATATGYAFDMPGHG
;
A
#
# COMPACT_ATOMS: atom_id res chain seq x y z
N MET A 1 -10.38 17.99 -18.62
CA MET A 1 -8.92 18.19 -18.43
C MET A 1 -8.53 18.71 -17.05
N ALA A 2 -9.45 18.76 -16.07
CA ALA A 2 -9.17 19.27 -14.71
C ALA A 2 -8.68 18.21 -13.70
N ASN A 3 -8.68 16.92 -14.06
CA ASN A 3 -8.33 15.83 -13.12
C ASN A 3 -6.81 15.54 -13.02
N ALA A 4 -5.99 16.10 -13.90
CA ALA A 4 -4.54 15.81 -13.91
C ALA A 4 -3.77 16.46 -12.75
N ASP A 5 -4.35 17.49 -12.13
CA ASP A 5 -3.73 18.26 -11.04
C ASP A 5 -4.29 17.88 -9.64
N ILE A 6 -5.24 16.94 -9.60
CA ILE A 6 -5.84 16.47 -8.35
C ILE A 6 -5.19 15.14 -7.95
N ILE A 7 -4.54 15.11 -6.80
CA ILE A 7 -3.78 13.97 -6.30
C ILE A 7 -4.50 13.39 -5.09
N PRO A 8 -4.92 12.12 -5.14
CA PRO A 8 -5.54 11.47 -3.99
C PRO A 8 -4.48 11.04 -2.96
N ILE A 9 -4.77 11.29 -1.70
CA ILE A 9 -4.11 10.61 -0.58
C ILE A 9 -4.96 9.38 -0.28
N THR A 10 -4.37 8.19 -0.38
CA THR A 10 -5.09 6.93 -0.18
C THR A 10 -4.50 6.12 0.95
N MET A 11 -5.33 5.23 1.55
CA MET A 11 -4.88 4.32 2.60
C MET A 11 -3.70 3.47 2.09
N PRO A 12 -2.51 3.60 2.70
CA PRO A 12 -1.31 2.90 2.24
C PRO A 12 -1.37 1.41 2.57
N LYS A 13 -0.57 0.62 1.87
CA LYS A 13 -0.31 -0.78 2.21
C LYS A 13 1.09 -0.91 2.80
N TRP A 14 1.20 -1.00 4.11
CA TRP A 14 2.49 -1.12 4.82
C TRP A 14 2.89 -2.56 5.15
N GLY A 15 2.19 -3.53 4.61
CA GLY A 15 2.51 -4.95 4.80
C GLY A 15 1.60 -5.84 3.96
N LEU A 16 2.05 -7.05 3.71
CA LEU A 16 1.33 -8.02 2.86
C LEU A 16 -0.05 -8.36 3.39
N SER A 17 -0.15 -8.59 4.70
CA SER A 17 -1.39 -8.98 5.36
C SER A 17 -2.27 -7.79 5.75
N MET A 18 -1.86 -6.54 5.45
CA MET A 18 -2.67 -5.37 5.74
C MET A 18 -3.83 -5.29 4.76
N LEU A 19 -5.05 -5.30 5.25
CA LEU A 19 -6.29 -5.14 4.48
C LEU A 19 -6.95 -3.79 4.72
N GLU A 20 -6.73 -3.22 5.90
CA GLU A 20 -7.33 -1.97 6.36
C GLU A 20 -6.41 -1.25 7.34
N GLY A 21 -6.68 0.03 7.55
CA GLY A 21 -6.04 0.85 8.56
C GLY A 21 -7.04 1.78 9.23
N LYS A 22 -6.79 2.11 10.49
CA LYS A 22 -7.56 3.08 11.26
C LYS A 22 -6.88 4.43 11.19
N VAL A 23 -7.60 5.46 10.76
CA VAL A 23 -7.16 6.85 10.85
C VAL A 23 -7.20 7.27 12.32
N VAL A 24 -6.05 7.60 12.92
CA VAL A 24 -5.98 8.02 14.32
C VAL A 24 -6.26 9.51 14.42
N GLU A 25 -5.42 10.31 13.77
CA GLU A 25 -5.58 11.76 13.72
C GLU A 25 -4.91 12.35 12.48
N TRP A 26 -5.41 13.50 12.05
CA TRP A 26 -4.75 14.34 11.07
C TRP A 26 -3.78 15.29 11.77
N LEU A 27 -2.55 15.36 11.28
CA LEU A 27 -1.50 16.25 11.79
C LEU A 27 -1.51 17.61 11.08
N VAL A 28 -2.29 17.72 10.02
CA VAL A 28 -2.45 18.91 9.18
C VAL A 28 -3.91 19.25 8.96
N GLU A 29 -4.20 20.51 8.63
CA GLU A 29 -5.54 21.01 8.36
C GLU A 29 -5.76 21.25 6.86
N GLU A 30 -7.04 21.35 6.43
CA GLU A 30 -7.36 21.79 5.06
C GLU A 30 -6.75 23.16 4.77
N GLY A 31 -6.13 23.30 3.61
CA GLY A 31 -5.39 24.47 3.19
C GLY A 31 -3.90 24.45 3.51
N ALA A 32 -3.41 23.42 4.22
CA ALA A 32 -1.99 23.28 4.47
C ALA A 32 -1.21 23.05 3.16
N ASP A 33 -0.06 23.70 3.06
CA ASP A 33 0.92 23.52 1.98
C ASP A 33 1.87 22.39 2.38
N LEU A 34 1.77 21.25 1.70
CA LEU A 34 2.53 20.06 1.98
C LEU A 34 3.76 19.98 1.09
N ALA A 35 4.90 19.68 1.69
CA ALA A 35 6.10 19.27 0.98
C ALA A 35 6.23 17.75 1.02
N LEU A 36 7.00 17.21 0.08
CA LEU A 36 7.32 15.77 0.06
C LEU A 36 8.00 15.35 1.37
N GLY A 37 7.44 14.37 2.05
CA GLY A 37 7.93 13.83 3.31
C GLY A 37 7.40 14.54 4.57
N ASP A 38 6.45 15.48 4.42
CA ASP A 38 5.79 16.07 5.58
C ASP A 38 4.84 15.07 6.24
N ASP A 39 4.77 15.08 7.56
CA ASP A 39 3.84 14.29 8.35
C ASP A 39 2.40 14.75 8.12
N VAL A 40 1.52 13.88 7.66
CA VAL A 40 0.15 14.23 7.26
C VAL A 40 -0.91 13.70 8.22
N LEU A 41 -0.86 12.41 8.54
CA LEU A 41 -1.80 11.76 9.44
C LEU A 41 -1.21 10.51 10.08
N ASP A 42 -1.72 10.17 11.25
CA ASP A 42 -1.38 8.92 11.94
C ASP A 42 -2.39 7.82 11.59
N ILE A 43 -1.87 6.66 11.22
CA ILE A 43 -2.63 5.47 10.89
C ILE A 43 -2.20 4.33 11.80
N GLU A 44 -3.19 3.66 12.40
CA GLU A 44 -2.99 2.45 13.19
C GLU A 44 -3.47 1.23 12.39
N THR A 45 -2.67 0.18 12.43
CA THR A 45 -3.02 -1.14 11.88
C THR A 45 -3.05 -2.16 13.02
N GLU A 46 -3.48 -3.38 12.74
CA GLU A 46 -3.47 -4.46 13.74
C GLU A 46 -2.10 -4.67 14.42
N LYS A 47 -1.00 -4.35 13.73
CA LYS A 47 0.37 -4.64 14.19
C LYS A 47 1.20 -3.43 14.55
N ILE A 48 0.96 -2.29 13.93
CA ILE A 48 1.76 -1.06 14.08
C ILE A 48 0.89 0.19 14.00
N ALA A 49 1.33 1.25 14.70
CA ALA A 49 0.91 2.62 14.44
C ALA A 49 2.06 3.34 13.73
N ASN A 50 1.77 4.08 12.67
CA ASN A 50 2.78 4.79 11.90
C ASN A 50 2.21 6.08 11.31
N THR A 51 3.07 7.08 11.14
CA THR A 51 2.72 8.34 10.49
C THR A 51 2.82 8.20 8.97
N PHE A 52 1.80 8.66 8.27
CA PHE A 52 1.80 8.75 6.81
C PHE A 52 2.43 10.08 6.41
N GLU A 53 3.50 10.00 5.63
CA GLU A 53 4.21 11.14 5.07
C GLU A 53 3.66 11.49 3.68
N ALA A 54 3.64 12.77 3.34
CA ALA A 54 3.22 13.24 2.02
C ALA A 54 4.12 12.66 0.91
N LEU A 55 3.49 11.97 -0.03
CA LEU A 55 4.17 11.42 -1.23
C LEU A 55 4.24 12.44 -2.38
N ASP A 56 3.45 13.49 -2.31
CA ASP A 56 3.37 14.57 -3.29
C ASP A 56 3.28 15.92 -2.57
N ALA A 57 3.83 16.95 -3.21
CA ALA A 57 3.75 18.32 -2.71
C ALA A 57 2.50 19.03 -3.26
N GLY A 58 1.90 19.91 -2.47
CA GLY A 58 0.77 20.74 -2.87
C GLY A 58 -0.17 21.09 -1.72
N ILE A 59 -1.28 21.72 -2.04
CA ILE A 59 -2.25 22.17 -1.03
C ILE A 59 -3.23 21.03 -0.70
N LEU A 60 -3.35 20.71 0.58
CA LEU A 60 -4.36 19.79 1.08
C LEU A 60 -5.75 20.44 1.00
N ARG A 61 -6.57 20.01 0.07
CA ARG A 61 -7.86 20.65 -0.24
C ARG A 61 -9.03 20.07 0.53
N ARG A 62 -8.99 18.78 0.83
CA ARG A 62 -10.05 18.09 1.60
C ARG A 62 -9.48 16.99 2.46
N LEU A 63 -10.00 16.92 3.67
CA LEU A 63 -9.88 15.78 4.58
C LEU A 63 -11.15 14.92 4.40
N VAL A 64 -11.02 13.78 3.73
CA VAL A 64 -12.17 12.90 3.43
C VAL A 64 -12.41 11.91 4.55
N ALA A 65 -11.35 11.27 5.03
CA ALA A 65 -11.42 10.32 6.13
C ALA A 65 -11.51 11.04 7.48
N GLN A 66 -12.33 10.50 8.37
CA GLN A 66 -12.51 11.06 9.72
C GLN A 66 -11.61 10.34 10.73
N PRO A 67 -11.21 11.00 11.84
CA PRO A 67 -10.56 10.31 12.96
C PRO A 67 -11.43 9.14 13.46
N ASP A 68 -10.75 8.08 13.89
CA ASP A 68 -11.31 6.80 14.31
C ASP A 68 -11.99 5.95 13.21
N GLU A 69 -11.96 6.38 11.96
CA GLU A 69 -12.49 5.63 10.83
C GLU A 69 -11.54 4.51 10.39
N ILE A 70 -12.10 3.32 10.18
CA ILE A 70 -11.37 2.17 9.65
C ILE A 70 -11.68 2.07 8.15
N LEU A 71 -10.65 2.13 7.34
CA LEU A 71 -10.76 2.17 5.89
C LEU A 71 -9.87 1.11 5.24
N PRO A 72 -10.36 0.44 4.19
CA PRO A 72 -9.57 -0.53 3.45
C PRO A 72 -8.44 0.14 2.66
N ILE A 73 -7.41 -0.64 2.33
CA ILE A 73 -6.28 -0.19 1.51
C ILE A 73 -6.78 0.45 0.21
N GLY A 74 -6.16 1.57 -0.18
CA GLY A 74 -6.52 2.32 -1.38
C GLY A 74 -7.76 3.21 -1.23
N ALA A 75 -8.49 3.15 -0.09
CA ALA A 75 -9.59 4.08 0.18
C ALA A 75 -9.08 5.53 0.25
N LEU A 76 -9.89 6.48 -0.21
CA LEU A 76 -9.55 7.89 -0.24
C LEU A 76 -9.53 8.48 1.18
N LEU A 77 -8.38 9.00 1.58
CA LEU A 77 -8.19 9.68 2.87
C LEU A 77 -8.32 11.19 2.74
N GLY A 78 -7.72 11.76 1.69
CA GLY A 78 -7.71 13.20 1.44
C GLY A 78 -7.34 13.52 -0.01
N VAL A 79 -7.33 14.80 -0.33
CA VAL A 79 -7.04 15.27 -1.69
C VAL A 79 -6.10 16.47 -1.67
N ILE A 80 -5.02 16.38 -2.44
CA ILE A 80 -4.09 17.48 -2.72
C ILE A 80 -4.43 18.05 -4.10
N ALA A 81 -4.50 19.36 -4.21
CA ALA A 81 -4.63 20.05 -5.51
C ALA A 81 -4.16 21.53 -5.42
N PRO A 82 -3.70 22.12 -6.53
CA PRO A 82 -3.39 23.55 -6.57
C PRO A 82 -4.63 24.39 -6.27
N VAL A 83 -4.41 25.62 -5.73
CA VAL A 83 -5.49 26.57 -5.48
C VAL A 83 -6.25 27.01 -6.75
N THR A 84 -5.65 26.80 -7.91
CA THR A 84 -6.25 27.11 -9.22
C THR A 84 -7.35 26.12 -9.62
N VAL A 85 -7.41 24.95 -8.96
CA VAL A 85 -8.48 23.97 -9.15
C VAL A 85 -9.69 24.39 -8.34
N ASP A 86 -10.85 24.49 -8.99
CA ASP A 86 -12.11 24.86 -8.36
C ASP A 86 -12.54 23.82 -7.30
N ASP A 87 -13.08 24.29 -6.18
CA ASP A 87 -13.60 23.41 -5.10
C ASP A 87 -14.64 22.43 -5.61
N ALA A 88 -15.51 22.87 -6.53
CA ALA A 88 -16.51 21.99 -7.14
C ALA A 88 -15.87 20.84 -7.95
N ALA A 89 -14.71 21.08 -8.57
CA ALA A 89 -13.98 20.04 -9.28
C ALA A 89 -13.32 19.04 -8.31
N VAL A 90 -12.81 19.53 -7.18
CA VAL A 90 -12.25 18.68 -6.11
C VAL A 90 -13.36 17.80 -5.52
N ASP A 91 -14.51 18.38 -5.18
CA ASP A 91 -15.64 17.66 -4.62
C ASP A 91 -16.21 16.62 -5.61
N ALA A 92 -16.29 16.97 -6.91
CA ALA A 92 -16.69 16.03 -7.95
C ALA A 92 -15.70 14.87 -8.11
N TYR A 93 -14.39 15.14 -7.99
CA TYR A 93 -13.35 14.10 -8.01
C TYR A 93 -13.51 13.11 -6.86
N ILE A 94 -13.79 13.61 -5.65
CA ILE A 94 -14.00 12.76 -4.47
C ILE A 94 -15.18 11.80 -4.69
N VAL A 95 -16.30 12.34 -5.21
CA VAL A 95 -17.50 11.54 -5.51
C VAL A 95 -17.19 10.48 -6.58
N GLU A 96 -16.50 10.88 -7.64
CA GLU A 96 -16.11 9.97 -8.72
C GLU A 96 -15.15 8.88 -8.23
N PHE A 97 -14.15 9.26 -7.41
CA PHE A 97 -13.20 8.31 -6.84
C PHE A 97 -13.91 7.28 -5.96
N GLN A 98 -14.75 7.73 -5.04
CA GLN A 98 -15.50 6.85 -4.15
C GLN A 98 -16.48 5.95 -4.88
N ALA A 99 -17.12 6.44 -5.97
CA ALA A 99 -18.04 5.64 -6.78
C ALA A 99 -17.34 4.55 -7.60
N ASN A 100 -16.08 4.78 -7.99
CA ASN A 100 -15.28 3.82 -8.75
C ASN A 100 -14.35 2.97 -7.88
N TYR A 101 -14.19 3.33 -6.62
CA TYR A 101 -13.34 2.59 -5.70
C TYR A 101 -13.97 1.23 -5.37
N VAL A 102 -13.22 0.18 -5.63
CA VAL A 102 -13.56 -1.19 -5.24
C VAL A 102 -12.56 -1.60 -4.17
N PRO A 103 -13.00 -1.88 -2.93
CA PRO A 103 -12.12 -2.42 -1.91
C PRO A 103 -11.44 -3.69 -2.43
N PRO A 104 -10.15 -3.90 -2.16
CA PRO A 104 -9.48 -5.12 -2.53
C PRO A 104 -10.18 -6.31 -1.87
N ASP A 105 -10.42 -7.37 -2.65
CA ASP A 105 -10.99 -8.61 -2.12
C ASP A 105 -9.91 -9.29 -1.26
N PRO A 106 -10.19 -9.58 0.02
CA PRO A 106 -9.25 -10.28 0.88
C PRO A 106 -8.77 -11.62 0.30
N GLU A 107 -9.61 -12.30 -0.49
CA GLU A 107 -9.24 -13.55 -1.15
C GLU A 107 -8.39 -13.30 -2.41
N GLU A 108 -8.63 -12.22 -3.16
CA GLU A 108 -7.82 -11.84 -4.32
C GLU A 108 -6.49 -11.20 -3.91
N GLU A 109 -6.47 -10.42 -2.83
CA GLU A 109 -5.23 -9.87 -2.26
C GLU A 109 -4.33 -10.99 -1.71
N GLN A 110 -4.90 -12.00 -1.07
CA GLN A 110 -4.17 -13.21 -0.67
C GLN A 110 -3.76 -14.06 -1.88
N ALA A 111 -4.50 -13.98 -3.00
CA ALA A 111 -4.14 -14.66 -4.26
C ALA A 111 -3.11 -13.86 -5.08
N GLY A 112 -3.05 -12.53 -4.95
CA GLY A 112 -2.01 -11.68 -5.57
C GLY A 112 -0.63 -11.86 -4.92
N ASP A 113 -0.60 -12.19 -3.64
CA ASP A 113 0.57 -12.64 -2.88
C ASP A 113 0.55 -14.18 -2.76
N SER A 114 0.18 -14.89 -3.83
CA SER A 114 -0.02 -16.33 -3.79
C SER A 114 1.28 -17.05 -3.45
N TYR A 115 1.40 -17.36 -2.16
CA TYR A 115 2.33 -18.40 -1.75
C TYR A 115 1.86 -19.71 -2.39
N ALA A 116 2.79 -20.33 -3.09
CA ALA A 116 2.62 -21.70 -3.49
C ALA A 116 3.36 -22.62 -2.52
N PHE A 117 3.06 -23.88 -2.60
CA PHE A 117 3.75 -24.88 -1.82
C PHE A 117 4.44 -25.88 -2.75
N VAL A 118 5.64 -26.29 -2.37
CA VAL A 118 6.40 -27.33 -3.07
C VAL A 118 6.89 -28.38 -2.07
N ASP A 119 6.76 -29.64 -2.43
CA ASP A 119 7.31 -30.75 -1.65
C ASP A 119 8.75 -31.01 -2.13
N ALA A 120 9.73 -30.75 -1.24
CA ALA A 120 11.15 -30.92 -1.52
C ALA A 120 11.86 -31.61 -0.35
N GLY A 121 12.52 -32.73 -0.61
CA GLY A 121 13.31 -33.44 0.41
C GLY A 121 12.54 -33.91 1.63
N GLY A 122 11.23 -34.15 1.50
CA GLY A 122 10.35 -34.56 2.60
C GLY A 122 9.75 -33.41 3.40
N TYR A 123 9.99 -32.16 2.96
CA TYR A 123 9.42 -30.95 3.55
C TYR A 123 8.46 -30.31 2.59
N ARG A 124 7.35 -29.77 3.08
CA ARG A 124 6.44 -28.91 2.35
C ARG A 124 6.85 -27.47 2.59
N LEU A 125 7.40 -26.83 1.57
CA LEU A 125 7.93 -25.46 1.65
C LEU A 125 6.92 -24.49 1.07
N ARG A 126 6.62 -23.40 1.78
CA ARG A 126 5.90 -22.23 1.28
C ARG A 126 6.86 -21.35 0.49
N TYR A 127 6.45 -20.84 -0.66
CA TYR A 127 7.25 -19.90 -1.43
C TYR A 127 6.38 -18.89 -2.17
N SER A 128 6.93 -17.72 -2.44
CA SER A 128 6.39 -16.72 -3.36
C SER A 128 7.19 -16.71 -4.65
N LYS A 129 6.53 -16.46 -5.78
CA LYS A 129 7.14 -16.28 -7.09
C LYS A 129 6.73 -14.91 -7.64
N MET A 130 7.70 -14.10 -8.08
CA MET A 130 7.46 -12.81 -8.75
C MET A 130 8.31 -12.68 -10.01
N GLY A 131 7.70 -12.11 -11.06
CA GLY A 131 8.34 -11.90 -12.35
C GLY A 131 8.31 -13.14 -13.26
N GLU A 132 8.66 -12.89 -14.55
CA GLU A 132 8.69 -13.92 -15.59
C GLU A 132 9.94 -13.78 -16.48
N GLY A 133 11.03 -13.21 -15.94
CA GLY A 133 12.31 -13.14 -16.62
C GLY A 133 12.98 -14.52 -16.77
N GLU A 134 13.90 -14.64 -17.71
CA GLU A 134 14.61 -15.92 -17.99
C GLU A 134 15.53 -16.34 -16.84
N GLU A 135 16.07 -15.36 -16.10
CA GLU A 135 16.93 -15.64 -14.95
C GLU A 135 16.09 -15.95 -13.71
N ASN A 136 16.44 -17.03 -13.01
CA ASN A 136 15.81 -17.41 -11.76
C ASN A 136 16.69 -17.02 -10.57
N ILE A 137 16.13 -16.26 -9.64
CA ILE A 137 16.78 -15.81 -8.41
C ILE A 137 16.08 -16.45 -7.21
N ILE A 138 16.85 -17.14 -6.38
CA ILE A 138 16.36 -17.73 -5.14
C ILE A 138 16.76 -16.83 -3.97
N LEU A 139 15.78 -16.41 -3.19
CA LEU A 139 15.92 -15.53 -2.03
C LEU A 139 15.72 -16.34 -0.75
N VAL A 140 16.75 -16.46 0.05
CA VAL A 140 16.75 -17.26 1.29
C VAL A 140 16.86 -16.31 2.47
N HIS A 141 15.90 -16.37 3.39
CA HIS A 141 15.91 -15.55 4.60
C HIS A 141 16.93 -16.04 5.62
N GLY A 142 17.32 -15.15 6.56
CA GLY A 142 18.18 -15.49 7.69
C GLY A 142 17.39 -16.04 8.88
N PHE A 143 18.10 -16.29 9.98
CA PHE A 143 17.54 -16.79 11.22
C PHE A 143 16.38 -15.90 11.74
N GLY A 144 15.25 -16.53 12.09
CA GLY A 144 14.05 -15.82 12.57
C GLY A 144 13.33 -14.98 11.51
N GLY A 145 13.63 -15.20 10.22
CA GLY A 145 12.93 -14.59 9.09
C GLY A 145 11.94 -15.55 8.45
N ASP A 146 11.32 -15.07 7.37
CA ASP A 146 10.40 -15.75 6.49
C ASP A 146 10.52 -15.21 5.06
N ALA A 147 9.74 -15.77 4.13
CA ALA A 147 9.73 -15.34 2.72
C ALA A 147 9.30 -13.88 2.54
N ASP A 148 8.48 -13.34 3.44
CA ASP A 148 7.89 -12.00 3.35
C ASP A 148 8.96 -10.89 3.42
N ARG A 149 10.11 -11.18 4.03
CA ARG A 149 11.24 -10.23 4.08
C ARG A 149 11.77 -9.81 2.71
N TRP A 150 11.49 -10.61 1.70
CA TRP A 150 12.01 -10.39 0.35
C TRP A 150 11.05 -9.63 -0.56
N LEU A 151 9.83 -9.30 -0.09
CA LEU A 151 8.81 -8.65 -0.90
C LEU A 151 9.34 -7.41 -1.63
N PHE A 152 9.90 -6.47 -0.88
CA PHE A 152 10.44 -5.22 -1.45
C PHE A 152 11.67 -5.44 -2.34
N THR A 153 12.34 -6.59 -2.21
CA THR A 153 13.45 -6.99 -3.08
C THR A 153 12.95 -7.69 -4.33
N GLN A 154 11.91 -8.53 -4.20
CA GLN A 154 11.33 -9.26 -5.34
C GLN A 154 10.64 -8.33 -6.34
N GLN A 155 9.93 -7.31 -5.87
CA GLN A 155 9.21 -6.38 -6.74
C GLN A 155 10.10 -5.73 -7.82
N PRO A 156 11.21 -5.04 -7.50
CA PRO A 156 12.09 -4.48 -8.52
C PRO A 156 12.79 -5.55 -9.36
N LEU A 157 13.10 -6.72 -8.80
CA LEU A 157 13.70 -7.83 -9.54
C LEU A 157 12.74 -8.44 -10.56
N ALA A 158 11.44 -8.43 -10.28
CA ALA A 158 10.41 -8.97 -11.16
C ALA A 158 10.36 -8.31 -12.55
N ALA A 159 10.93 -7.11 -12.70
CA ALA A 159 11.04 -6.42 -13.99
C ALA A 159 12.02 -7.11 -14.96
N THR A 160 13.00 -7.88 -14.47
CA THR A 160 14.08 -8.45 -15.29
C THR A 160 14.33 -9.93 -15.05
N ALA A 161 13.88 -10.48 -13.92
CA ALA A 161 14.13 -11.85 -13.49
C ALA A 161 12.88 -12.49 -12.90
N THR A 162 12.93 -13.80 -12.65
CA THR A 162 11.94 -14.51 -11.84
C THR A 162 12.52 -14.75 -10.44
N GLY A 163 11.95 -14.08 -9.43
CA GLY A 163 12.36 -14.22 -8.03
C GLY A 163 11.52 -15.26 -7.30
N TYR A 164 12.17 -16.15 -6.55
CA TYR A 164 11.54 -17.11 -5.65
C TYR A 164 12.02 -16.84 -4.23
N ALA A 165 11.12 -16.48 -3.32
CA ALA A 165 11.41 -16.42 -1.89
C ALA A 165 10.66 -17.55 -1.19
N PHE A 166 11.32 -18.30 -0.32
CA PHE A 166 10.72 -19.44 0.35
C PHE A 166 11.05 -19.46 1.84
N ASP A 167 10.16 -20.09 2.60
CA ASP A 167 10.40 -20.38 4.02
C ASP A 167 11.28 -21.61 4.16
N MET A 168 12.35 -21.48 4.93
CA MET A 168 13.16 -22.64 5.30
C MET A 168 12.38 -23.58 6.22
N PRO A 169 12.68 -24.87 6.24
CA PRO A 169 12.02 -25.83 7.13
C PRO A 169 12.02 -25.35 8.59
N GLY A 170 10.82 -25.27 9.20
CA GLY A 170 10.65 -24.82 10.57
C GLY A 170 10.50 -23.29 10.73
N HIS A 171 10.36 -22.55 9.62
CA HIS A 171 10.10 -21.11 9.58
C HIS A 171 8.83 -20.85 8.75
N GLY A 172 8.18 -19.69 8.94
CA GLY A 172 6.96 -19.27 8.25
C GLY A 172 5.68 -19.53 9.02
#